data_ffb27e2c3a83c4df87aa02c2d14249ce
#
_entry.id   ffb27e2c3a83c4df87aa02c2d14249ce
#
_cell.length_a   1.000
_cell.length_b   1.000
_cell.length_c   1.000
_cell.angle_alpha   90.00
_cell.angle_beta   90.00
_cell.angle_gamma   90.00
#
_symmetry.space_group_name_H-M   'P 1'
#
loop_
_entity.id
_entity.type
_entity.pdbx_description
1 polymer ?
#
loop_
_entity_poly.entity_id
_entity_poly.type
_entity_poly.pdbx_seq_one_letter_code
_entity_poly.pdbx_strand_id
1 'polypeptide(L)'
;WTLSQLDENGCCPDCHREVKEYSEEAYFFKLSNYQERLEKLFEEHPEFILPESRRNEMINNFLKPGLQDLCVSRTSVKWGIPVDFDTNHVVYVWLDALTNYITNIGYDPDGSTDEFKKLWPADLQIVGKDIIRFHSIYWPAFLWSLDLELPKLIFAHPWVLQNNDKMSKSRGNVIYADDLVNEFGVDTVRYYLLKEIPYNNDGNITRDLFIEKINSDLANVLGNLVQRTISMGQKYFSGDVSNKLVNEEIDNDFINNVNNLEKIVDENINSMHLGDALGEIMKVLRQSNKYIDETMPWLLAKHDSKNDRLETVIYNLLESIRVCGNLLAPFMPETSEKIKY
;
A
#
# COMPACT_ATOMS: atom_id res chain seq x y z
N TRP A 1 -22.96 -16.18 -12.96
CA TRP A 1 -23.93 -15.41 -12.19
C TRP A 1 -25.03 -16.32 -11.67
N THR A 2 -25.48 -16.11 -10.42
CA THR A 2 -26.70 -16.73 -9.92
C THR A 2 -27.90 -15.88 -10.38
N LEU A 3 -29.11 -16.45 -10.38
CA LEU A 3 -30.30 -15.70 -10.77
C LEU A 3 -30.51 -14.38 -9.98
N SER A 4 -30.12 -14.37 -8.71
CA SER A 4 -30.21 -13.18 -7.85
C SER A 4 -29.15 -12.08 -8.13
N GLN A 5 -28.15 -12.38 -8.96
CA GLN A 5 -27.07 -11.47 -9.33
C GLN A 5 -27.27 -10.85 -10.73
N LEU A 6 -28.30 -11.28 -11.45
CA LEU A 6 -28.64 -10.72 -12.76
C LEU A 6 -29.23 -9.31 -12.59
N ASP A 7 -29.11 -8.50 -13.65
CA ASP A 7 -29.76 -7.19 -13.68
C ASP A 7 -31.28 -7.27 -13.77
N GLU A 8 -31.97 -6.14 -13.75
CA GLU A 8 -33.43 -6.05 -13.79
C GLU A 8 -34.06 -6.72 -15.04
N ASN A 9 -33.29 -6.90 -16.09
CA ASN A 9 -33.70 -7.56 -17.33
C ASN A 9 -33.29 -9.02 -17.41
N GLY A 10 -32.72 -9.59 -16.35
CA GLY A 10 -32.21 -10.95 -16.34
C GLY A 10 -30.91 -11.14 -17.13
N CYS A 11 -30.17 -10.05 -17.38
CA CYS A 11 -28.93 -10.04 -18.12
C CYS A 11 -27.70 -9.95 -17.18
N CYS A 12 -26.52 -10.15 -17.74
CA CYS A 12 -25.25 -9.97 -17.02
C CYS A 12 -25.12 -8.53 -16.50
N PRO A 13 -24.89 -8.28 -15.20
CA PRO A 13 -24.81 -6.93 -14.64
C PRO A 13 -23.60 -6.13 -15.15
N ASP A 14 -22.55 -6.82 -15.64
CA ASP A 14 -21.34 -6.14 -16.12
C ASP A 14 -21.42 -5.71 -17.60
N CYS A 15 -22.00 -6.56 -18.45
CA CYS A 15 -21.98 -6.34 -19.90
C CYS A 15 -23.37 -6.28 -20.53
N HIS A 16 -24.45 -6.43 -19.73
CA HIS A 16 -25.86 -6.36 -20.11
C HIS A 16 -26.27 -7.31 -21.26
N ARG A 17 -25.49 -8.38 -21.49
CA ARG A 17 -25.85 -9.42 -22.45
C ARG A 17 -26.74 -10.48 -21.81
N GLU A 18 -27.59 -11.10 -22.63
CA GLU A 18 -28.40 -12.26 -22.21
C GLU A 18 -27.50 -13.36 -21.63
N VAL A 19 -27.94 -13.96 -20.53
CA VAL A 19 -27.29 -15.12 -19.92
C VAL A 19 -28.03 -16.37 -20.33
N LYS A 20 -27.31 -17.51 -20.40
CA LYS A 20 -27.88 -18.84 -20.65
C LYS A 20 -27.63 -19.69 -19.42
N GLU A 21 -28.64 -20.47 -19.03
CA GLU A 21 -28.42 -21.48 -18.03
C GLU A 21 -27.44 -22.53 -18.54
N TYR A 22 -26.49 -22.86 -17.72
CA TYR A 22 -25.48 -23.87 -18.00
C TYR A 22 -25.26 -24.74 -16.77
N SER A 23 -25.29 -26.04 -16.97
CA SER A 23 -25.02 -27.06 -15.96
C SER A 23 -23.76 -27.83 -16.35
N GLU A 24 -22.85 -28.01 -15.41
CA GLU A 24 -21.69 -28.89 -15.58
C GLU A 24 -21.49 -29.76 -14.34
N GLU A 25 -20.90 -30.90 -14.52
CA GLU A 25 -20.42 -31.74 -13.42
C GLU A 25 -19.14 -31.13 -12.87
N ALA A 26 -19.01 -31.06 -11.53
CA ALA A 26 -17.88 -30.46 -10.87
C ALA A 26 -17.61 -31.11 -9.51
N TYR A 27 -16.35 -31.11 -9.11
CA TYR A 27 -15.94 -31.40 -7.73
C TYR A 27 -16.09 -30.19 -6.85
N PHE A 28 -16.51 -30.42 -5.60
CA PHE A 28 -16.73 -29.37 -4.62
C PHE A 28 -15.83 -29.58 -3.40
N PHE A 29 -15.09 -28.54 -3.02
CA PHE A 29 -14.41 -28.46 -1.75
C PHE A 29 -15.41 -28.13 -0.66
N LYS A 30 -15.40 -28.88 0.45
CA LYS A 30 -16.32 -28.72 1.58
C LYS A 30 -15.99 -27.46 2.40
N LEU A 31 -16.12 -26.28 1.79
CA LEU A 31 -15.84 -25.00 2.42
C LEU A 31 -16.73 -24.75 3.65
N SER A 32 -17.96 -25.24 3.62
CA SER A 32 -18.91 -25.16 4.73
C SER A 32 -18.38 -25.77 6.04
N ASN A 33 -17.50 -26.77 5.97
CA ASN A 33 -16.87 -27.37 7.15
C ASN A 33 -15.93 -26.43 7.89
N TYR A 34 -15.51 -25.33 7.26
CA TYR A 34 -14.57 -24.36 7.84
C TYR A 34 -15.26 -23.11 8.39
N GLN A 35 -16.60 -23.04 8.34
CA GLN A 35 -17.40 -21.90 8.79
C GLN A 35 -17.03 -21.44 10.20
N GLU A 36 -17.19 -22.31 11.19
CA GLU A 36 -16.93 -21.97 12.59
C GLU A 36 -15.46 -21.58 12.84
N ARG A 37 -14.53 -22.23 12.14
CA ARG A 37 -13.10 -21.94 12.28
C ARG A 37 -12.74 -20.57 11.71
N LEU A 38 -13.38 -20.15 10.61
CA LEU A 38 -13.20 -18.81 10.02
C LEU A 38 -13.85 -17.72 10.88
N GLU A 39 -15.05 -17.97 11.42
CA GLU A 39 -15.70 -17.04 12.35
C GLU A 39 -14.81 -16.77 13.57
N LYS A 40 -14.30 -17.83 14.17
CA LYS A 40 -13.38 -17.75 15.30
C LYS A 40 -12.08 -17.01 14.94
N LEU A 41 -11.49 -17.29 13.78
CA LEU A 41 -10.30 -16.57 13.30
C LEU A 41 -10.55 -15.05 13.23
N PHE A 42 -11.67 -14.62 12.65
CA PHE A 42 -11.97 -13.19 12.48
C PHE A 42 -12.37 -12.48 13.78
N GLU A 43 -12.85 -13.23 14.77
CA GLU A 43 -13.16 -12.74 16.10
C GLU A 43 -11.90 -12.61 16.97
N GLU A 44 -11.07 -13.66 17.02
CA GLU A 44 -9.87 -13.72 17.87
C GLU A 44 -8.69 -12.93 17.29
N HIS A 45 -8.63 -12.77 15.94
CA HIS A 45 -7.59 -12.08 15.20
C HIS A 45 -8.16 -10.97 14.31
N PRO A 46 -8.68 -9.89 14.90
CA PRO A 46 -9.25 -8.78 14.13
C PRO A 46 -8.26 -8.10 13.19
N GLU A 47 -6.96 -8.22 13.47
CA GLU A 47 -5.86 -7.72 12.63
C GLU A 47 -5.59 -8.57 11.40
N PHE A 48 -6.12 -9.80 11.32
CA PHE A 48 -5.85 -10.74 10.22
C PHE A 48 -6.23 -10.16 8.85
N ILE A 49 -7.27 -9.29 8.81
CA ILE A 49 -7.71 -8.61 7.58
C ILE A 49 -7.73 -7.11 7.80
N LEU A 50 -6.94 -6.39 7.02
CA LEU A 50 -6.94 -4.93 6.97
C LEU A 50 -7.33 -4.42 5.57
N PRO A 51 -7.99 -3.29 5.48
CA PRO A 51 -8.64 -2.50 6.53
C PRO A 51 -9.81 -3.24 7.21
N GLU A 52 -10.20 -2.78 8.39
CA GLU A 52 -11.33 -3.35 9.14
C GLU A 52 -12.63 -3.38 8.33
N SER A 53 -12.86 -2.40 7.47
CA SER A 53 -14.02 -2.35 6.57
C SER A 53 -14.11 -3.60 5.68
N ARG A 54 -12.96 -4.15 5.25
CA ARG A 54 -12.91 -5.37 4.43
C ARG A 54 -13.19 -6.63 5.25
N ARG A 55 -12.70 -6.68 6.49
CA ARG A 55 -13.06 -7.76 7.41
C ARG A 55 -14.58 -7.78 7.65
N ASN A 56 -15.16 -6.62 7.93
CA ASN A 56 -16.61 -6.50 8.17
C ASN A 56 -17.43 -6.88 6.92
N GLU A 57 -16.95 -6.57 5.72
CA GLU A 57 -17.55 -7.01 4.47
C GLU A 57 -17.56 -8.54 4.35
N MET A 58 -16.44 -9.21 4.65
CA MET A 58 -16.36 -10.67 4.60
C MET A 58 -17.29 -11.34 5.61
N ILE A 59 -17.36 -10.80 6.83
CA ILE A 59 -18.27 -11.30 7.86
C ILE A 59 -19.74 -11.14 7.41
N ASN A 60 -20.12 -9.95 6.99
CA ASN A 60 -21.53 -9.65 6.71
C ASN A 60 -22.04 -10.32 5.43
N ASN A 61 -21.21 -10.37 4.38
CA ASN A 61 -21.65 -10.85 3.06
C ASN A 61 -21.44 -12.35 2.86
N PHE A 62 -20.55 -12.98 3.63
CA PHE A 62 -20.19 -14.39 3.41
C PHE A 62 -20.35 -15.28 4.65
N LEU A 63 -19.84 -14.87 5.82
CA LEU A 63 -19.93 -15.72 7.01
C LEU A 63 -21.34 -15.74 7.61
N LYS A 64 -21.96 -14.58 7.82
CA LYS A 64 -23.31 -14.50 8.39
C LYS A 64 -24.40 -15.23 7.57
N PRO A 65 -24.38 -15.17 6.22
CA PRO A 65 -25.32 -15.96 5.42
C PRO A 65 -25.04 -17.46 5.42
N GLY A 66 -23.86 -17.87 5.86
CA GLY A 66 -23.37 -19.25 5.82
C GLY A 66 -22.59 -19.56 4.54
N LEU A 67 -21.45 -20.22 4.71
CA LEU A 67 -20.59 -20.61 3.59
C LEU A 67 -21.19 -21.79 2.82
N GLN A 68 -21.16 -21.69 1.51
CA GLN A 68 -21.51 -22.80 0.61
C GLN A 68 -20.23 -23.50 0.13
N ASP A 69 -20.36 -24.78 -0.20
CA ASP A 69 -19.25 -25.54 -0.76
C ASP A 69 -18.77 -24.94 -2.08
N LEU A 70 -17.47 -24.98 -2.29
CA LEU A 70 -16.80 -24.30 -3.38
C LEU A 70 -16.53 -25.25 -4.53
N CYS A 71 -17.02 -24.91 -5.73
CA CYS A 71 -16.66 -25.60 -6.97
C CYS A 71 -15.15 -25.42 -7.25
N VAL A 72 -14.42 -26.56 -7.40
CA VAL A 72 -12.95 -26.56 -7.58
C VAL A 72 -12.52 -27.25 -8.87
N SER A 73 -13.44 -27.68 -9.72
CA SER A 73 -13.13 -28.25 -11.02
C SER A 73 -14.09 -27.79 -12.11
N ARG A 74 -13.73 -28.01 -13.37
CA ARG A 74 -14.54 -27.71 -14.54
C ARG A 74 -14.40 -28.80 -15.59
N THR A 75 -15.50 -29.06 -16.33
CA THR A 75 -15.52 -29.97 -17.50
C THR A 75 -15.68 -29.20 -18.81
N SER A 76 -16.21 -27.99 -18.77
CA SER A 76 -16.45 -27.13 -19.93
C SER A 76 -15.20 -26.54 -20.57
N VAL A 77 -14.08 -26.47 -19.80
CA VAL A 77 -12.78 -25.97 -20.23
C VAL A 77 -11.83 -27.15 -20.40
N LYS A 78 -11.18 -27.25 -21.55
CA LYS A 78 -10.22 -28.35 -21.82
C LYS A 78 -8.77 -27.95 -21.53
N TRP A 79 -8.49 -26.65 -21.47
CA TRP A 79 -7.17 -26.14 -21.15
C TRP A 79 -7.07 -25.87 -19.64
N GLY A 80 -6.07 -26.43 -19.01
CA GLY A 80 -5.83 -26.27 -17.57
C GLY A 80 -5.06 -27.46 -16.99
N ILE A 81 -4.93 -27.48 -15.67
CA ILE A 81 -4.31 -28.58 -14.92
C ILE A 81 -5.35 -29.70 -14.79
N PRO A 82 -5.10 -30.90 -15.37
CA PRO A 82 -6.01 -32.02 -15.21
C PRO A 82 -6.13 -32.44 -13.75
N VAL A 83 -7.31 -32.90 -13.35
CA VAL A 83 -7.50 -33.58 -12.06
C VAL A 83 -6.98 -35.00 -12.16
N ASP A 84 -5.99 -35.39 -11.35
CA ASP A 84 -5.28 -36.68 -11.49
C ASP A 84 -6.18 -37.91 -11.42
N PHE A 85 -7.19 -37.90 -10.57
CA PHE A 85 -8.11 -39.00 -10.37
C PHE A 85 -9.31 -38.99 -11.35
N ASP A 86 -9.49 -37.87 -12.10
CA ASP A 86 -10.51 -37.75 -13.16
C ASP A 86 -10.08 -36.70 -14.20
N THR A 87 -9.40 -37.17 -15.23
CA THR A 87 -8.84 -36.34 -16.31
C THR A 87 -9.87 -35.65 -17.23
N ASN A 88 -11.17 -35.92 -17.05
CA ASN A 88 -12.23 -35.16 -17.72
C ASN A 88 -12.41 -33.76 -17.09
N HIS A 89 -11.92 -33.59 -15.88
CA HIS A 89 -11.97 -32.34 -15.16
C HIS A 89 -10.61 -31.60 -15.19
N VAL A 90 -10.68 -30.29 -15.22
CA VAL A 90 -9.52 -29.41 -14.96
C VAL A 90 -9.73 -28.65 -13.67
N VAL A 91 -8.63 -28.36 -12.98
CA VAL A 91 -8.62 -27.60 -11.72
C VAL A 91 -9.17 -26.20 -11.96
N TYR A 92 -10.04 -25.73 -11.07
CA TYR A 92 -10.55 -24.37 -11.09
C TYR A 92 -9.46 -23.35 -10.75
N VAL A 93 -9.43 -22.26 -11.51
CA VAL A 93 -8.36 -21.26 -11.50
C VAL A 93 -7.97 -20.74 -10.10
N TRP A 94 -8.92 -20.59 -9.18
CA TRP A 94 -8.60 -20.08 -7.84
C TRP A 94 -7.92 -21.10 -6.93
N LEU A 95 -8.10 -22.39 -7.15
CA LEU A 95 -7.32 -23.40 -6.43
C LEU A 95 -5.85 -23.35 -6.88
N ASP A 96 -5.60 -23.25 -8.18
CA ASP A 96 -4.26 -23.08 -8.76
C ASP A 96 -3.63 -21.75 -8.33
N ALA A 97 -4.34 -20.63 -8.52
CA ALA A 97 -3.83 -19.30 -8.24
C ALA A 97 -3.42 -19.10 -6.76
N LEU A 98 -4.17 -19.66 -5.80
CA LEU A 98 -3.86 -19.52 -4.39
C LEU A 98 -2.71 -20.44 -3.95
N THR A 99 -2.66 -21.68 -4.46
CA THR A 99 -1.57 -22.60 -4.12
C THR A 99 -0.21 -22.12 -4.64
N ASN A 100 -0.18 -21.22 -5.65
CA ASN A 100 1.07 -20.62 -6.13
C ASN A 100 1.89 -19.96 -5.02
N TYR A 101 1.25 -19.40 -3.97
CA TYR A 101 1.96 -18.78 -2.85
C TYR A 101 2.89 -19.73 -2.10
N ILE A 102 2.55 -21.01 -2.05
CA ILE A 102 3.33 -22.03 -1.36
C ILE A 102 4.19 -22.85 -2.33
N THR A 103 3.65 -23.22 -3.50
CA THR A 103 4.39 -24.05 -4.47
C THR A 103 5.59 -23.34 -5.05
N ASN A 104 5.50 -22.01 -5.27
CA ASN A 104 6.61 -21.22 -5.82
C ASN A 104 7.83 -21.11 -4.89
N ILE A 105 7.62 -21.29 -3.59
CA ILE A 105 8.69 -21.31 -2.58
C ILE A 105 9.07 -22.73 -2.14
N GLY A 106 8.56 -23.76 -2.83
CA GLY A 106 8.99 -25.14 -2.67
C GLY A 106 8.20 -25.95 -1.66
N TYR A 107 6.91 -25.67 -1.47
CA TYR A 107 6.00 -26.60 -0.77
C TYR A 107 5.86 -27.88 -1.56
N ASP A 108 6.01 -29.01 -0.89
CA ASP A 108 5.78 -30.35 -1.40
C ASP A 108 5.18 -31.21 -0.27
N PRO A 109 4.05 -31.92 -0.49
CA PRO A 109 3.46 -32.77 0.53
C PRO A 109 4.37 -33.93 0.98
N ASP A 110 5.28 -34.37 0.12
CA ASP A 110 6.23 -35.46 0.44
C ASP A 110 7.53 -34.95 1.06
N GLY A 111 7.76 -33.62 1.10
CA GLY A 111 8.93 -33.04 1.72
C GLY A 111 9.28 -31.64 1.19
N SER A 112 8.78 -30.61 1.85
CA SER A 112 9.03 -29.23 1.48
C SER A 112 10.48 -28.81 1.60
N THR A 113 10.90 -27.86 0.75
CA THR A 113 12.26 -27.29 0.72
C THR A 113 12.59 -26.50 2.00
N ASP A 114 13.88 -26.24 2.22
CA ASP A 114 14.31 -25.37 3.32
C ASP A 114 13.91 -23.91 3.09
N GLU A 115 13.74 -23.48 1.84
CA GLU A 115 13.23 -22.16 1.48
C GLU A 115 11.78 -22.00 1.93
N PHE A 116 10.91 -22.98 1.66
CA PHE A 116 9.54 -22.98 2.16
C PHE A 116 9.50 -22.86 3.70
N LYS A 117 10.26 -23.69 4.41
CA LYS A 117 10.31 -23.68 5.87
C LYS A 117 10.79 -22.36 6.47
N LYS A 118 11.59 -21.61 5.70
CA LYS A 118 12.10 -20.30 6.11
C LYS A 118 11.12 -19.16 5.82
N LEU A 119 10.40 -19.24 4.70
CA LEU A 119 9.57 -18.13 4.18
C LEU A 119 8.09 -18.27 4.53
N TRP A 120 7.62 -19.48 4.85
CA TRP A 120 6.23 -19.69 5.26
C TRP A 120 6.12 -19.86 6.78
N PRO A 121 5.11 -19.26 7.45
CA PRO A 121 4.02 -18.46 6.87
C PRO A 121 4.46 -17.06 6.42
N ALA A 122 3.76 -16.52 5.42
CA ALA A 122 3.96 -15.15 4.97
C ALA A 122 3.57 -14.15 6.08
N ASP A 123 4.40 -13.12 6.28
CA ASP A 123 4.07 -12.05 7.23
C ASP A 123 2.92 -11.18 6.73
N LEU A 124 2.86 -10.92 5.42
CA LEU A 124 1.89 -10.05 4.81
C LEU A 124 1.55 -10.53 3.39
N GLN A 125 0.25 -10.59 3.08
CA GLN A 125 -0.26 -10.72 1.71
C GLN A 125 -0.99 -9.43 1.32
N ILE A 126 -0.48 -8.72 0.29
CA ILE A 126 -1.11 -7.51 -0.24
C ILE A 126 -1.92 -7.88 -1.47
N VAL A 127 -3.20 -7.60 -1.45
CA VAL A 127 -4.13 -7.98 -2.53
C VAL A 127 -5.08 -6.83 -2.89
N GLY A 128 -5.61 -6.84 -4.10
CA GLY A 128 -6.72 -5.96 -4.45
C GLY A 128 -8.01 -6.32 -3.69
N LYS A 129 -8.80 -5.33 -3.33
CA LYS A 129 -10.07 -5.56 -2.60
C LYS A 129 -11.04 -6.50 -3.30
N ASP A 130 -10.96 -6.60 -4.63
CA ASP A 130 -11.81 -7.47 -5.46
C ASP A 130 -11.52 -8.96 -5.29
N ILE A 131 -10.34 -9.31 -4.82
CA ILE A 131 -9.93 -10.69 -4.58
C ILE A 131 -9.78 -11.04 -3.09
N ILE A 132 -10.19 -10.15 -2.18
CA ILE A 132 -10.08 -10.37 -0.74
C ILE A 132 -10.82 -11.62 -0.26
N ARG A 133 -11.99 -11.92 -0.83
CA ARG A 133 -12.75 -13.12 -0.50
C ARG A 133 -11.94 -14.41 -0.70
N PHE A 134 -11.20 -14.48 -1.80
CA PHE A 134 -10.38 -15.66 -2.11
C PHE A 134 -9.24 -15.84 -1.12
N HIS A 135 -8.63 -14.73 -0.68
CA HIS A 135 -7.48 -14.76 0.23
C HIS A 135 -7.86 -14.89 1.70
N SER A 136 -9.03 -14.39 2.10
CA SER A 136 -9.44 -14.39 3.50
C SER A 136 -10.39 -15.52 3.90
N ILE A 137 -11.07 -16.13 2.93
CA ILE A 137 -12.02 -17.23 3.16
C ILE A 137 -11.52 -18.54 2.55
N TYR A 138 -11.25 -18.57 1.23
CA TYR A 138 -10.88 -19.81 0.55
C TYR A 138 -9.48 -20.26 0.90
N TRP A 139 -8.53 -19.32 0.88
CA TRP A 139 -7.13 -19.62 1.15
C TRP A 139 -6.85 -20.17 2.55
N PRO A 140 -7.39 -19.61 3.63
CA PRO A 140 -7.29 -20.22 4.95
C PRO A 140 -7.85 -21.63 5.02
N ALA A 141 -9.00 -21.89 4.37
CA ALA A 141 -9.59 -23.22 4.35
C ALA A 141 -8.71 -24.23 3.57
N PHE A 142 -8.10 -23.83 2.45
CA PHE A 142 -7.16 -24.67 1.72
C PHE A 142 -5.89 -24.96 2.54
N LEU A 143 -5.29 -23.95 3.17
CA LEU A 143 -4.13 -24.13 4.03
C LEU A 143 -4.43 -25.09 5.20
N TRP A 144 -5.55 -24.92 5.86
CA TRP A 144 -5.96 -25.83 6.93
C TRP A 144 -6.23 -27.26 6.43
N SER A 145 -6.67 -27.44 5.20
CA SER A 145 -6.83 -28.78 4.62
C SER A 145 -5.49 -29.47 4.33
N LEU A 146 -4.41 -28.70 4.26
CA LEU A 146 -3.04 -29.15 4.09
C LEU A 146 -2.25 -29.17 5.42
N ASP A 147 -2.91 -28.90 6.55
CA ASP A 147 -2.28 -28.74 7.88
C ASP A 147 -1.18 -27.67 7.92
N LEU A 148 -1.34 -26.60 7.13
CA LEU A 148 -0.40 -25.47 7.05
C LEU A 148 -0.86 -24.29 7.90
N GLU A 149 0.11 -23.50 8.36
CA GLU A 149 -0.11 -22.24 9.03
C GLU A 149 -0.68 -21.19 8.06
N LEU A 150 -1.43 -20.22 8.60
CA LEU A 150 -1.97 -19.09 7.82
C LEU A 150 -0.92 -17.98 7.67
N PRO A 151 -1.03 -17.14 6.61
CA PRO A 151 -0.33 -15.85 6.60
C PRO A 151 -0.76 -15.03 7.82
N LYS A 152 0.14 -14.16 8.33
CA LYS A 152 -0.14 -13.40 9.56
C LYS A 152 -1.12 -12.25 9.33
N LEU A 153 -1.10 -11.65 8.13
CA LEU A 153 -1.89 -10.47 7.78
C LEU A 153 -2.25 -10.48 6.30
N ILE A 154 -3.50 -10.11 5.97
CA ILE A 154 -3.96 -9.85 4.61
C ILE A 154 -4.37 -8.38 4.53
N PHE A 155 -3.69 -7.61 3.68
CA PHE A 155 -4.04 -6.22 3.41
C PHE A 155 -4.70 -6.09 2.05
N ALA A 156 -5.96 -5.62 2.04
CA ALA A 156 -6.72 -5.40 0.82
C ALA A 156 -6.68 -3.92 0.41
N HIS A 157 -5.83 -3.58 -0.57
CA HIS A 157 -5.75 -2.22 -1.07
C HIS A 157 -6.98 -1.86 -1.93
N PRO A 158 -7.39 -0.57 -1.92
CA PRO A 158 -8.51 -0.08 -2.72
C PRO A 158 -8.17 -0.04 -4.22
N TRP A 159 -9.18 0.23 -5.04
CA TRP A 159 -8.96 0.46 -6.46
C TRP A 159 -8.39 1.85 -6.74
N VAL A 160 -7.62 1.91 -7.81
CA VAL A 160 -7.24 3.15 -8.46
C VAL A 160 -8.22 3.40 -9.61
N LEU A 161 -8.97 4.49 -9.51
CA LEU A 161 -9.98 4.89 -10.49
C LEU A 161 -9.40 5.94 -11.43
N GLN A 162 -9.86 5.97 -12.68
CA GLN A 162 -9.60 7.06 -13.60
C GLN A 162 -10.87 7.90 -13.77
N ASN A 163 -10.81 9.20 -13.45
CA ASN A 163 -11.97 10.10 -13.50
C ASN A 163 -13.19 9.54 -12.76
N ASN A 164 -12.96 8.90 -11.59
CA ASN A 164 -13.95 8.21 -10.77
C ASN A 164 -14.56 6.94 -11.39
N ASP A 165 -14.04 6.48 -12.52
CA ASP A 165 -14.47 5.25 -13.17
C ASP A 165 -13.46 4.11 -12.98
N LYS A 166 -13.96 2.88 -12.84
CA LYS A 166 -13.11 1.70 -12.83
C LYS A 166 -12.40 1.55 -14.16
N MET A 167 -11.07 1.41 -14.11
CA MET A 167 -10.27 1.15 -15.31
C MET A 167 -10.60 -0.21 -15.92
N SER A 168 -10.81 -0.23 -17.22
CA SER A 168 -11.08 -1.46 -17.99
C SER A 168 -10.52 -1.35 -19.40
N LYS A 169 -9.83 -2.41 -19.86
CA LYS A 169 -9.32 -2.49 -21.23
C LYS A 169 -10.42 -2.36 -22.27
N SER A 170 -11.61 -2.89 -21.99
CA SER A 170 -12.77 -2.81 -22.90
C SER A 170 -13.36 -1.40 -23.03
N ARG A 171 -13.13 -0.54 -22.03
CA ARG A 171 -13.56 0.88 -22.07
C ARG A 171 -12.48 1.81 -22.60
N GLY A 172 -11.24 1.32 -22.78
CA GLY A 172 -10.11 2.13 -23.26
C GLY A 172 -9.63 3.18 -22.27
N ASN A 173 -10.00 3.08 -20.99
CA ASN A 173 -9.67 4.06 -19.95
C ASN A 173 -8.57 3.54 -18.99
N VAL A 174 -7.69 2.67 -19.47
CA VAL A 174 -6.57 2.17 -18.63
C VAL A 174 -5.41 3.14 -18.73
N ILE A 175 -4.92 3.59 -17.57
CA ILE A 175 -3.65 4.30 -17.43
C ILE A 175 -2.58 3.26 -17.12
N TYR A 176 -1.53 3.22 -17.91
CA TYR A 176 -0.40 2.33 -17.67
C TYR A 176 0.64 3.01 -16.80
N ALA A 177 1.22 2.25 -15.88
CA ALA A 177 2.25 2.75 -14.98
C ALA A 177 3.47 3.27 -15.73
N ASP A 178 3.85 2.60 -16.83
CA ASP A 178 4.98 3.01 -17.66
C ASP A 178 4.78 4.40 -18.30
N ASP A 179 3.56 4.72 -18.72
CA ASP A 179 3.25 6.04 -19.29
C ASP A 179 3.39 7.14 -18.23
N LEU A 180 2.90 6.88 -17.00
CA LEU A 180 3.04 7.81 -15.89
C LEU A 180 4.51 7.99 -15.47
N VAL A 181 5.27 6.90 -15.43
CA VAL A 181 6.70 6.94 -15.07
C VAL A 181 7.50 7.68 -16.11
N ASN A 182 7.20 7.49 -17.41
CA ASN A 182 7.86 8.21 -18.50
C ASN A 182 7.57 9.72 -18.47
N GLU A 183 6.37 10.13 -18.04
CA GLU A 183 5.97 11.54 -17.97
C GLU A 183 6.45 12.22 -16.68
N PHE A 184 6.30 11.57 -15.52
CA PHE A 184 6.47 12.18 -14.20
C PHE A 184 7.68 11.68 -13.41
N GLY A 185 8.31 10.61 -13.84
CA GLY A 185 9.38 9.93 -13.08
C GLY A 185 8.85 8.95 -12.02
N VAL A 186 9.68 7.97 -11.66
CA VAL A 186 9.32 6.87 -10.74
C VAL A 186 8.89 7.39 -9.37
N ASP A 187 9.69 8.24 -8.75
CA ASP A 187 9.46 8.74 -7.39
C ASP A 187 8.17 9.54 -7.27
N THR A 188 7.84 10.32 -8.29
CA THR A 188 6.59 11.09 -8.33
C THR A 188 5.36 10.18 -8.40
N VAL A 189 5.42 9.14 -9.23
CA VAL A 189 4.34 8.15 -9.35
C VAL A 189 4.16 7.40 -8.04
N ARG A 190 5.26 6.95 -7.43
CA ARG A 190 5.24 6.28 -6.11
C ARG A 190 4.66 7.19 -5.04
N TYR A 191 5.12 8.44 -4.97
CA TYR A 191 4.60 9.43 -4.02
C TYR A 191 3.10 9.60 -4.16
N TYR A 192 2.62 9.85 -5.39
CA TYR A 192 1.19 10.05 -5.64
C TYR A 192 0.36 8.84 -5.21
N LEU A 193 0.71 7.65 -5.68
CA LEU A 193 -0.05 6.44 -5.38
C LEU A 193 -0.08 6.11 -3.89
N LEU A 194 1.04 6.27 -3.20
CA LEU A 194 1.15 5.95 -1.78
C LEU A 194 0.55 7.03 -0.87
N LYS A 195 0.53 8.31 -1.32
CA LYS A 195 0.03 9.43 -0.54
C LYS A 195 -1.45 9.72 -0.75
N GLU A 196 -1.91 9.64 -2.01
CA GLU A 196 -3.22 10.14 -2.41
C GLU A 196 -4.28 9.03 -2.55
N ILE A 197 -3.87 7.76 -2.62
CA ILE A 197 -4.83 6.66 -2.57
C ILE A 197 -5.21 6.40 -1.10
N PRO A 198 -6.48 6.63 -0.73
CA PRO A 198 -6.92 6.49 0.66
C PRO A 198 -6.79 5.06 1.17
N TYR A 199 -6.59 4.89 2.47
CA TYR A 199 -6.47 3.57 3.10
C TYR A 199 -7.72 2.69 2.93
N ASN A 200 -8.92 3.27 3.07
CA ASN A 200 -10.19 2.53 3.09
C ASN A 200 -11.03 2.67 1.83
N ASN A 201 -10.79 3.69 1.00
CA ASN A 201 -11.63 4.07 -0.11
C ASN A 201 -10.86 4.07 -1.42
N ASP A 202 -11.57 3.93 -2.54
CA ASP A 202 -10.97 4.02 -3.86
C ASP A 202 -10.37 5.41 -4.08
N GLY A 203 -9.18 5.42 -4.67
CA GLY A 203 -8.49 6.65 -5.02
C GLY A 203 -8.67 6.97 -6.50
N ASN A 204 -8.69 8.26 -6.81
CA ASN A 204 -8.82 8.73 -8.19
C ASN A 204 -7.47 9.19 -8.73
N ILE A 205 -7.22 8.94 -10.00
CA ILE A 205 -6.02 9.36 -10.69
C ILE A 205 -6.40 10.16 -11.94
N THR A 206 -5.86 11.37 -12.03
CA THR A 206 -5.93 12.21 -13.23
C THR A 206 -4.60 12.91 -13.43
N ARG A 207 -4.30 13.30 -14.67
CA ARG A 207 -3.07 14.04 -14.96
C ARG A 207 -2.99 15.36 -14.19
N ASP A 208 -4.12 16.05 -14.04
CA ASP A 208 -4.18 17.34 -13.33
C ASP A 208 -3.88 17.19 -11.84
N LEU A 209 -4.39 16.12 -11.19
CA LEU A 209 -4.08 15.80 -9.79
C LEU A 209 -2.60 15.48 -9.59
N PHE A 210 -1.96 14.79 -10.54
CA PHE A 210 -0.51 14.57 -10.49
C PHE A 210 0.25 15.89 -10.52
N ILE A 211 -0.06 16.76 -11.48
CA ILE A 211 0.60 18.07 -11.62
C ILE A 211 0.38 18.93 -10.37
N GLU A 212 -0.83 18.94 -9.84
CA GLU A 212 -1.14 19.65 -8.60
C GLU A 212 -0.25 19.18 -7.44
N LYS A 213 -0.12 17.87 -7.24
CA LYS A 213 0.68 17.30 -6.14
C LYS A 213 2.18 17.48 -6.33
N ILE A 214 2.66 17.39 -7.57
CA ILE A 214 4.06 17.71 -7.88
C ILE A 214 4.36 19.15 -7.46
N ASN A 215 3.52 20.09 -7.85
CA ASN A 215 3.75 21.50 -7.57
C ASN A 215 3.57 21.82 -6.08
N SER A 216 2.47 21.38 -5.46
CA SER A 216 2.16 21.72 -4.07
C SER A 216 3.13 21.09 -3.07
N ASP A 217 3.40 19.81 -3.21
CA ASP A 217 4.15 19.04 -2.21
C ASP A 217 5.64 18.90 -2.59
N LEU A 218 5.93 18.39 -3.78
CA LEU A 218 7.32 18.06 -4.13
C LEU A 218 8.13 19.28 -4.51
N ALA A 219 7.61 20.18 -5.34
CA ALA A 219 8.33 21.39 -5.72
C ALA A 219 8.30 22.46 -4.62
N ASN A 220 7.12 22.85 -4.16
CA ASN A 220 6.98 24.00 -3.26
C ASN A 220 7.32 23.69 -1.80
N VAL A 221 7.14 22.45 -1.33
CA VAL A 221 7.49 22.09 0.04
C VAL A 221 8.90 21.49 0.08
N LEU A 222 9.13 20.33 -0.53
CA LEU A 222 10.39 19.61 -0.43
C LEU A 222 11.51 20.33 -1.21
N GLY A 223 11.33 20.56 -2.50
CA GLY A 223 12.35 21.16 -3.37
C GLY A 223 12.75 22.56 -2.93
N ASN A 224 11.77 23.40 -2.61
CA ASN A 224 12.03 24.77 -2.13
C ASN A 224 12.77 24.79 -0.78
N LEU A 225 12.39 23.89 0.16
CA LEU A 225 13.08 23.78 1.46
C LEU A 225 14.55 23.42 1.27
N VAL A 226 14.82 22.36 0.50
CA VAL A 226 16.20 21.89 0.23
C VAL A 226 17.01 23.00 -0.41
N GLN A 227 16.49 23.61 -1.48
CA GLN A 227 17.19 24.69 -2.20
C GLN A 227 17.49 25.90 -1.30
N ARG A 228 16.50 26.37 -0.54
CA ARG A 228 16.68 27.54 0.38
C ARG A 228 17.71 27.22 1.45
N THR A 229 17.64 26.06 2.08
CA THR A 229 18.53 25.68 3.19
C THR A 229 19.96 25.51 2.72
N ILE A 230 20.19 24.77 1.63
CA ILE A 230 21.54 24.58 1.06
C ILE A 230 22.12 25.93 0.61
N SER A 231 21.32 26.78 -0.05
CA SER A 231 21.77 28.11 -0.46
C SER A 231 22.17 28.99 0.72
N MET A 232 21.47 28.93 1.86
CA MET A 232 21.84 29.65 3.07
C MET A 232 23.11 29.08 3.73
N GLY A 233 23.21 27.75 3.83
CA GLY A 233 24.42 27.07 4.33
C GLY A 233 25.66 27.46 3.50
N GLN A 234 25.53 27.40 2.18
CA GLN A 234 26.64 27.80 1.28
C GLN A 234 26.97 29.28 1.39
N LYS A 235 25.95 30.15 1.41
CA LYS A 235 26.15 31.61 1.44
C LYS A 235 26.77 32.11 2.73
N TYR A 236 26.33 31.60 3.88
CA TYR A 236 26.72 32.14 5.18
C TYR A 236 27.91 31.43 5.83
N PHE A 237 28.08 30.12 5.49
CA PHE A 237 29.07 29.26 6.13
C PHE A 237 29.94 28.48 5.11
N SER A 238 29.87 28.81 3.82
CA SER A 238 30.65 28.12 2.77
C SER A 238 30.38 26.60 2.71
N GLY A 239 29.21 26.15 3.18
CA GLY A 239 28.82 24.75 3.25
C GLY A 239 29.26 23.99 4.52
N ASP A 240 30.06 24.62 5.38
CA ASP A 240 30.51 24.02 6.65
C ASP A 240 29.63 24.54 7.80
N VAL A 241 28.65 23.75 8.18
CA VAL A 241 27.63 24.11 9.19
C VAL A 241 27.70 23.13 10.36
N SER A 242 27.89 23.70 11.56
CA SER A 242 27.94 22.94 12.81
C SER A 242 26.84 23.38 13.78
N ASN A 243 26.48 22.52 14.73
CA ASN A 243 25.52 22.88 15.76
C ASN A 243 26.21 23.69 16.87
N LYS A 244 25.87 24.97 16.98
CA LYS A 244 26.40 25.85 18.06
C LYS A 244 25.57 25.77 19.34
N LEU A 245 24.48 25.00 19.36
CA LEU A 245 23.59 24.79 20.51
C LEU A 245 22.99 26.11 21.09
N VAL A 246 22.86 27.14 20.27
CA VAL A 246 22.19 28.39 20.64
C VAL A 246 20.71 28.28 20.32
N ASN A 247 19.99 27.52 21.17
CA ASN A 247 18.56 27.26 21.00
C ASN A 247 17.71 28.36 21.64
N GLU A 248 16.56 28.63 21.03
CA GLU A 248 15.50 29.48 21.54
C GLU A 248 14.23 28.70 21.73
N GLU A 249 13.20 29.23 22.39
CA GLU A 249 11.94 28.54 22.68
C GLU A 249 11.27 27.98 21.42
N ILE A 250 11.35 28.70 20.31
CA ILE A 250 10.79 28.30 19.00
C ILE A 250 11.40 27.01 18.45
N ASP A 251 12.62 26.65 18.86
CA ASP A 251 13.30 25.45 18.37
C ASP A 251 12.75 24.17 19.01
N ASN A 252 12.21 24.26 20.23
CA ASN A 252 11.86 23.10 21.04
C ASN A 252 10.84 22.19 20.35
N ASP A 253 9.73 22.75 19.89
CA ASP A 253 8.69 21.99 19.21
C ASP A 253 9.18 21.46 17.86
N PHE A 254 9.99 22.25 17.14
CA PHE A 254 10.56 21.86 15.88
C PHE A 254 11.50 20.65 16.04
N ILE A 255 12.47 20.73 16.94
CA ILE A 255 13.42 19.65 17.24
C ILE A 255 12.67 18.39 17.72
N ASN A 256 11.69 18.53 18.61
CA ASN A 256 10.91 17.42 19.11
C ASN A 256 10.14 16.71 18.00
N ASN A 257 9.53 17.44 17.07
CA ASN A 257 8.79 16.85 15.95
C ASN A 257 9.73 16.10 14.99
N VAL A 258 10.92 16.63 14.72
CA VAL A 258 11.95 15.95 13.92
C VAL A 258 12.42 14.67 14.61
N ASN A 259 12.71 14.72 15.91
CA ASN A 259 13.21 13.57 16.68
C ASN A 259 12.20 12.42 16.83
N ASN A 260 10.90 12.74 16.86
CA ASN A 260 9.84 11.74 17.00
C ASN A 260 9.33 11.20 15.66
N LEU A 261 9.74 11.80 14.54
CA LEU A 261 9.17 11.49 13.22
C LEU A 261 9.39 10.03 12.81
N GLU A 262 10.59 9.49 13.03
CA GLU A 262 10.91 8.10 12.69
C GLU A 262 9.92 7.12 13.34
N LYS A 263 9.70 7.26 14.65
CA LYS A 263 8.76 6.43 15.40
C LYS A 263 7.35 6.52 14.84
N ILE A 264 6.87 7.74 14.53
CA ILE A 264 5.52 7.95 13.99
C ILE A 264 5.38 7.33 12.60
N VAL A 265 6.40 7.46 11.75
CA VAL A 265 6.42 6.88 10.41
C VAL A 265 6.41 5.34 10.50
N ASP A 266 7.22 4.74 11.36
CA ASP A 266 7.27 3.29 11.56
C ASP A 266 5.93 2.73 12.07
N GLU A 267 5.29 3.40 13.03
CA GLU A 267 3.96 3.01 13.52
C GLU A 267 2.91 3.00 12.41
N ASN A 268 2.93 4.03 11.55
CA ASN A 268 2.03 4.11 10.41
C ASN A 268 2.32 3.03 9.35
N ILE A 269 3.58 2.79 9.02
CA ILE A 269 3.96 1.74 8.05
C ILE A 269 3.54 0.36 8.58
N ASN A 270 3.81 0.05 9.84
CA ASN A 270 3.48 -1.23 10.46
C ASN A 270 1.96 -1.48 10.52
N SER A 271 1.16 -0.42 10.55
CA SER A 271 -0.30 -0.49 10.48
C SER A 271 -0.88 -0.33 9.08
N MET A 272 -0.05 -0.39 8.03
CA MET A 272 -0.42 -0.23 6.60
C MET A 272 -0.96 1.17 6.23
N HIS A 273 -0.81 2.18 7.08
CA HIS A 273 -1.21 3.57 6.83
C HIS A 273 -0.12 4.36 6.08
N LEU A 274 0.24 3.90 4.87
CA LEU A 274 1.36 4.46 4.10
C LEU A 274 1.15 5.94 3.72
N GLY A 275 -0.09 6.32 3.42
CA GLY A 275 -0.45 7.72 3.13
C GLY A 275 -0.28 8.63 4.32
N ASP A 276 -0.57 8.15 5.53
CA ASP A 276 -0.39 8.90 6.78
C ASP A 276 1.08 9.01 7.15
N ALA A 277 1.87 7.95 6.95
CA ALA A 277 3.33 8.00 7.11
C ALA A 277 3.96 9.10 6.25
N LEU A 278 3.64 9.15 4.95
CA LEU A 278 4.05 10.24 4.06
C LEU A 278 3.50 11.60 4.50
N GLY A 279 2.26 11.63 5.03
CA GLY A 279 1.63 12.83 5.58
C GLY A 279 2.42 13.46 6.71
N GLU A 280 2.91 12.67 7.64
CA GLU A 280 3.73 13.13 8.76
C GLU A 280 5.11 13.64 8.31
N ILE A 281 5.76 12.97 7.34
CA ILE A 281 7.00 13.47 6.74
C ILE A 281 6.76 14.85 6.09
N MET A 282 5.71 14.98 5.27
CA MET A 282 5.38 16.25 4.61
C MET A 282 4.98 17.36 5.59
N LYS A 283 4.41 17.02 6.73
CA LYS A 283 4.09 17.96 7.81
C LYS A 283 5.35 18.55 8.43
N VAL A 284 6.36 17.72 8.71
CA VAL A 284 7.66 18.22 9.21
C VAL A 284 8.36 19.10 8.17
N LEU A 285 8.34 18.73 6.88
CA LEU A 285 8.89 19.56 5.81
C LEU A 285 8.17 20.91 5.68
N ARG A 286 6.84 20.95 5.83
CA ARG A 286 6.09 22.22 5.89
C ARG A 286 6.44 23.04 7.13
N GLN A 287 6.60 22.39 8.27
CA GLN A 287 7.05 23.04 9.51
C GLN A 287 8.46 23.61 9.36
N SER A 288 9.36 22.92 8.65
CA SER A 288 10.71 23.42 8.35
C SER A 288 10.68 24.70 7.51
N ASN A 289 9.81 24.77 6.49
CA ASN A 289 9.63 26.01 5.73
C ASN A 289 9.10 27.16 6.61
N LYS A 290 8.11 26.87 7.49
CA LYS A 290 7.59 27.84 8.45
C LYS A 290 8.68 28.30 9.42
N TYR A 291 9.52 27.40 9.91
CA TYR A 291 10.64 27.69 10.80
C TYR A 291 11.64 28.65 10.16
N ILE A 292 11.91 28.54 8.84
CA ILE A 292 12.71 29.53 8.12
C ILE A 292 12.07 30.93 8.21
N ASP A 293 10.76 31.01 8.01
CA ASP A 293 10.06 32.30 7.98
C ASP A 293 9.94 32.92 9.38
N GLU A 294 9.84 32.12 10.44
CA GLU A 294 9.76 32.56 11.82
C GLU A 294 11.13 32.97 12.41
N THR A 295 12.20 32.23 12.10
CA THR A 295 13.56 32.52 12.59
C THR A 295 14.27 33.59 11.78
N MET A 296 13.79 33.87 10.55
CA MET A 296 14.30 34.91 9.65
C MET A 296 15.85 34.93 9.54
N PRO A 297 16.47 33.82 9.02
CA PRO A 297 17.94 33.69 8.97
C PRO A 297 18.62 34.86 8.27
N TRP A 298 17.98 35.48 7.29
CA TRP A 298 18.50 36.68 6.58
C TRP A 298 18.60 37.92 7.46
N LEU A 299 17.85 37.99 8.57
CA LEU A 299 17.99 39.06 9.57
C LEU A 299 19.10 38.74 10.60
N LEU A 300 19.20 37.48 11.01
CA LEU A 300 20.29 37.03 11.88
C LEU A 300 21.65 37.29 11.22
N ALA A 301 21.77 37.03 9.93
CA ALA A 301 23.00 37.24 9.14
C ALA A 301 23.46 38.70 9.02
N LYS A 302 22.66 39.67 9.46
CA LYS A 302 23.07 41.11 9.48
C LYS A 302 23.86 41.49 10.71
N HIS A 303 23.99 40.62 11.71
CA HIS A 303 24.60 40.89 12.99
C HIS A 303 25.62 39.81 13.34
N ASP A 304 26.90 40.13 13.36
CA ASP A 304 27.98 39.17 13.68
C ASP A 304 27.77 38.48 15.05
N SER A 305 27.21 39.21 16.03
CA SER A 305 26.88 38.66 17.35
C SER A 305 25.80 37.58 17.35
N LYS A 306 25.09 37.39 16.25
CA LYS A 306 24.04 36.35 16.05
C LYS A 306 24.49 35.22 15.15
N ASN A 307 25.76 35.13 14.80
CA ASN A 307 26.29 34.15 13.87
C ASN A 307 26.09 32.71 14.39
N ASP A 308 26.35 32.43 15.67
CA ASP A 308 26.14 31.11 16.28
C ASP A 308 24.66 30.73 16.31
N ARG A 309 23.75 31.69 16.51
CA ARG A 309 22.31 31.45 16.41
C ARG A 309 21.88 31.12 14.96
N LEU A 310 22.39 31.87 14.01
CA LEU A 310 22.14 31.61 12.58
C LEU A 310 22.61 30.20 12.17
N GLU A 311 23.83 29.83 12.62
CA GLU A 311 24.38 28.51 12.31
C GLU A 311 23.55 27.38 12.93
N THR A 312 23.08 27.55 14.19
CA THR A 312 22.16 26.62 14.85
C THR A 312 20.84 26.47 14.07
N VAL A 313 20.25 27.57 13.59
CA VAL A 313 19.02 27.53 12.78
C VAL A 313 19.22 26.74 11.49
N ILE A 314 20.33 27.02 10.78
CA ILE A 314 20.62 26.31 9.51
C ILE A 314 20.94 24.84 9.79
N TYR A 315 21.66 24.52 10.87
CA TYR A 315 21.89 23.14 11.28
C TYR A 315 20.57 22.39 11.54
N ASN A 316 19.64 22.97 12.29
CA ASN A 316 18.34 22.37 12.57
C ASN A 316 17.54 22.09 11.29
N LEU A 317 17.60 22.99 10.30
CA LEU A 317 16.97 22.79 8.99
C LEU A 317 17.63 21.66 8.19
N LEU A 318 18.97 21.61 8.15
CA LEU A 318 19.72 20.53 7.49
C LEU A 318 19.41 19.18 8.12
N GLU A 319 19.33 19.13 9.45
CA GLU A 319 18.99 17.92 10.18
C GLU A 319 17.55 17.46 9.89
N SER A 320 16.59 18.37 9.81
CA SER A 320 15.22 18.05 9.42
C SER A 320 15.14 17.49 8.00
N ILE A 321 15.90 18.04 7.05
CA ILE A 321 16.00 17.54 5.67
C ILE A 321 16.64 16.15 5.66
N ARG A 322 17.72 15.94 6.42
CA ARG A 322 18.40 14.64 6.53
C ARG A 322 17.48 13.55 7.05
N VAL A 323 16.74 13.83 8.14
CA VAL A 323 15.79 12.86 8.74
C VAL A 323 14.66 12.57 7.77
N CYS A 324 14.00 13.60 7.22
CA CYS A 324 12.92 13.42 6.25
C CYS A 324 13.41 12.71 4.98
N GLY A 325 14.60 13.05 4.47
CA GLY A 325 15.21 12.43 3.30
C GLY A 325 15.46 10.93 3.51
N ASN A 326 15.94 10.52 4.68
CA ASN A 326 16.11 9.11 5.00
C ASN A 326 14.78 8.38 5.09
N LEU A 327 13.77 8.98 5.74
CA LEU A 327 12.43 8.38 5.88
C LEU A 327 11.66 8.33 4.55
N LEU A 328 12.03 9.14 3.57
CA LEU A 328 11.49 9.07 2.21
C LEU A 328 12.04 7.88 1.40
N ALA A 329 13.12 7.22 1.81
CA ALA A 329 13.77 6.16 1.05
C ALA A 329 12.84 5.03 0.57
N PRO A 330 11.94 4.46 1.40
CA PRO A 330 11.01 3.42 0.95
C PRO A 330 9.94 3.94 -0.01
N PHE A 331 9.67 5.25 -0.01
CA PHE A 331 8.63 5.88 -0.83
C PHE A 331 9.21 6.47 -2.13
N MET A 332 10.31 7.20 -2.02
CA MET A 332 10.96 7.98 -3.08
C MET A 332 12.48 7.72 -3.09
N PRO A 333 12.93 6.52 -3.51
CA PRO A 333 14.31 6.09 -3.35
C PRO A 333 15.33 6.98 -4.06
N GLU A 334 15.05 7.42 -5.29
CA GLU A 334 15.96 8.29 -6.04
C GLU A 334 16.08 9.70 -5.41
N THR A 335 14.97 10.23 -4.91
CA THR A 335 14.95 11.53 -4.23
C THR A 335 15.69 11.45 -2.91
N SER A 336 15.49 10.39 -2.13
CA SER A 336 16.23 10.14 -0.89
C SER A 336 17.74 10.11 -1.13
N GLU A 337 18.19 9.38 -2.15
CA GLU A 337 19.62 9.32 -2.50
C GLU A 337 20.17 10.70 -2.91
N LYS A 338 19.43 11.51 -3.69
CA LYS A 338 19.84 12.86 -4.09
C LYS A 338 19.94 13.84 -2.91
N ILE A 339 19.15 13.63 -1.85
CA ILE A 339 19.21 14.47 -0.62
C ILE A 339 20.44 14.13 0.22
N LYS A 340 20.94 12.89 0.17
CA LYS A 340 22.14 12.47 0.92
C LYS A 340 23.45 13.04 0.40
N TYR A 341 23.48 13.43 -0.87
CA TYR A 341 24.67 14.01 -1.55
C TYR A 341 24.49 15.51 -1.80
#